data_98fddb5e502a00c006033157a4feccad
#
_entry.id   98fddb5e502a00c006033157a4feccad
#
_cell.length_a   1.000
_cell.length_b   1.000
_cell.length_c   1.000
_cell.angle_alpha   90.00
_cell.angle_beta   90.00
_cell.angle_gamma   90.00
#
_symmetry.space_group_name_H-M   'P 1'
#
loop_
_entity.id
_entity.type
_entity.pdbx_description
1 polymer ?
#
loop_
_entity_poly.entity_id
_entity_poly.type
_entity_poly.pdbx_seq_one_letter_code
_entity_poly.pdbx_strand_id
1 'polypeptide(L)'
;MIFFDTCALLDLNFKKFNNKFAISSITLQELENIKTSYNKDNEIKFKARSVVRYLKEHEDKFNIILCGSKEENYILNNKKLQLNNDNLIIACACNYQNKINELYFCTTDLLCEFIAKTVFNLKTIDINSLYTDNEEYVGYKNVALTEKQIATFYENLEFNHFNCLPNQYVVINDLQGNV
;
A
#
# COMPACT_ATOMS: atom_id res chain seq x y z
N MET A 1 -13.47 1.43 -4.61
CA MET A 1 -12.79 2.57 -3.94
C MET A 1 -12.03 2.04 -2.73
N ILE A 2 -10.79 2.46 -2.52
CA ILE A 2 -9.99 2.09 -1.35
C ILE A 2 -9.96 3.26 -0.39
N PHE A 3 -10.17 2.99 0.90
CA PHE A 3 -10.04 3.96 1.97
C PHE A 3 -8.81 3.58 2.81
N PHE A 4 -7.81 4.45 2.82
CA PHE A 4 -6.57 4.18 3.53
C PHE A 4 -6.59 4.73 4.95
N ASP A 5 -6.13 3.88 5.87
CA ASP A 5 -5.64 4.29 7.17
C ASP A 5 -4.25 4.92 7.05
N THR A 6 -3.81 5.62 8.08
CA THR A 6 -2.54 6.34 8.10
C THR A 6 -1.34 5.39 7.93
N CYS A 7 -1.32 4.25 8.62
CA CYS A 7 -0.23 3.29 8.52
C CYS A 7 -0.11 2.69 7.12
N ALA A 8 -1.21 2.27 6.50
CA ALA A 8 -1.21 1.75 5.15
C ALA A 8 -0.81 2.83 4.13
N LEU A 9 -1.24 4.08 4.34
CA LEU A 9 -0.86 5.19 3.46
C LEU A 9 0.65 5.51 3.52
N LEU A 10 1.28 5.36 4.70
CA LEU A 10 2.74 5.51 4.87
C LEU A 10 3.55 4.41 4.17
N ASP A 11 2.97 3.22 4.03
CA ASP A 11 3.61 2.07 3.40
C ASP A 11 3.23 1.91 1.92
N LEU A 12 2.32 2.77 1.41
CA LEU A 12 1.84 2.70 0.02
C LEU A 12 2.94 3.06 -0.98
N ASN A 13 3.15 2.18 -1.95
CA ASN A 13 4.02 2.46 -3.09
C ASN A 13 3.26 3.26 -4.16
N PHE A 14 3.31 4.58 -4.07
CA PHE A 14 2.62 5.48 -5.01
C PHE A 14 3.09 5.35 -6.47
N LYS A 15 4.28 4.82 -6.73
CA LYS A 15 4.75 4.59 -8.11
C LYS A 15 4.01 3.43 -8.80
N LYS A 16 3.55 2.47 -7.98
CA LYS A 16 2.81 1.28 -8.47
C LYS A 16 1.30 1.43 -8.31
N PHE A 17 0.84 2.32 -7.43
CA PHE A 17 -0.58 2.53 -7.15
C PHE A 17 -1.14 3.69 -7.96
N ASN A 18 -2.08 3.42 -8.87
CA ASN A 18 -2.65 4.43 -9.76
C ASN A 18 -4.17 4.59 -9.66
N ASN A 19 -4.80 3.95 -8.68
CA ASN A 19 -6.25 4.04 -8.50
C ASN A 19 -6.64 5.25 -7.65
N LYS A 20 -7.88 5.72 -7.82
CA LYS A 20 -8.46 6.71 -6.91
C LYS A 20 -8.73 6.09 -5.54
N PHE A 21 -8.52 6.88 -4.49
CA PHE A 21 -8.67 6.44 -3.11
C PHE A 21 -9.33 7.51 -2.22
N ALA A 22 -9.58 7.18 -0.98
CA ALA A 22 -10.09 8.09 0.02
C ALA A 22 -9.27 8.03 1.30
N ILE A 23 -9.20 9.12 2.02
CA ILE A 23 -8.59 9.26 3.33
C ILE A 23 -9.48 10.11 4.25
N SER A 24 -9.29 9.99 5.56
CA SER A 24 -9.99 10.86 6.52
C SER A 24 -9.25 12.16 6.76
N SER A 25 -9.94 13.18 7.28
CA SER A 25 -9.30 14.38 7.82
C SER A 25 -8.41 14.07 9.02
N ILE A 26 -8.69 13.00 9.78
CA ILE A 26 -7.85 12.52 10.89
C ILE A 26 -6.52 12.00 10.36
N THR A 27 -6.51 11.24 9.26
CA THR A 27 -5.28 10.79 8.59
C THR A 27 -4.35 11.96 8.25
N LEU A 28 -4.89 13.09 7.77
CA LEU A 28 -4.09 14.29 7.50
C LEU A 28 -3.49 14.89 8.78
N GLN A 29 -4.27 14.92 9.88
CA GLN A 29 -3.77 15.41 11.18
C GLN A 29 -2.66 14.48 11.71
N GLU A 30 -2.79 13.17 11.57
CA GLU A 30 -1.77 12.21 11.98
C GLU A 30 -0.48 12.36 11.16
N LEU A 31 -0.59 12.54 9.84
CA LEU A 31 0.57 12.80 8.98
C LEU A 31 1.31 14.07 9.41
N GLU A 32 0.58 15.15 9.77
CA GLU A 32 1.20 16.38 10.28
C GLU A 32 1.87 16.15 11.64
N ASN A 33 1.21 15.42 12.55
CA ASN A 33 1.77 15.08 13.86
C ASN A 33 3.03 14.21 13.72
N ILE A 34 3.05 13.25 12.81
CA ILE A 34 4.23 12.42 12.54
C ILE A 34 5.38 13.29 12.00
N LYS A 35 5.09 14.16 11.05
CA LYS A 35 6.07 15.02 10.40
C LYS A 35 6.76 15.97 11.40
N THR A 36 6.01 16.48 12.39
CA THR A 36 6.47 17.47 13.38
C THR A 36 6.94 16.87 14.69
N SER A 37 6.70 15.58 14.95
CA SER A 37 7.06 14.91 16.21
C SER A 37 8.57 14.89 16.44
N TYR A 38 9.00 15.17 17.67
CA TYR A 38 10.40 15.02 18.10
C TYR A 38 10.79 13.57 18.37
N ASN A 39 9.81 12.70 18.73
CA ASN A 39 10.05 11.34 19.23
C ASN A 39 9.91 10.25 18.16
N LYS A 40 9.49 10.59 16.95
CA LYS A 40 9.34 9.62 15.86
C LYS A 40 10.65 9.46 15.09
N ASP A 41 10.87 8.25 14.58
CA ASP A 41 12.01 7.93 13.73
C ASP A 41 12.04 8.83 12.48
N ASN A 42 13.26 9.13 12.03
CA ASN A 42 13.48 9.95 10.83
C ASN A 42 12.94 9.29 9.55
N GLU A 43 12.95 7.96 9.48
CA GLU A 43 12.38 7.22 8.36
C GLU A 43 10.86 7.44 8.27
N ILE A 44 10.15 7.30 9.38
CA ILE A 44 8.70 7.52 9.43
C ILE A 44 8.34 8.97 9.09
N LYS A 45 9.13 9.94 9.58
CA LYS A 45 8.97 11.36 9.22
C LYS A 45 9.20 11.60 7.73
N PHE A 46 10.18 10.92 7.14
CA PHE A 46 10.45 11.01 5.71
C PHE A 46 9.28 10.44 4.90
N LYS A 47 8.76 9.26 5.28
CA LYS A 47 7.57 8.67 4.66
C LYS A 47 6.38 9.64 4.72
N ALA A 48 6.09 10.22 5.90
CA ALA A 48 4.98 11.18 6.06
C ALA A 48 5.15 12.41 5.15
N ARG A 49 6.36 12.97 5.05
CA ARG A 49 6.64 14.10 4.14
C ARG A 49 6.44 13.70 2.68
N SER A 50 6.83 12.50 2.29
CA SER A 50 6.66 11.98 0.93
C SER A 50 5.20 11.80 0.58
N VAL A 51 4.40 11.26 1.51
CA VAL A 51 2.93 11.15 1.36
C VAL A 51 2.30 12.53 1.17
N VAL A 52 2.60 13.49 2.05
CA VAL A 52 2.03 14.85 1.96
C VAL A 52 2.40 15.52 0.63
N ARG A 53 3.63 15.33 0.16
CA ARG A 53 4.05 15.84 -1.15
C ARG A 53 3.24 15.22 -2.27
N TYR A 54 3.10 13.88 -2.26
CA TYR A 54 2.30 13.17 -3.25
C TYR A 54 0.85 13.67 -3.28
N LEU A 55 0.21 13.80 -2.11
CA LEU A 55 -1.16 14.29 -2.01
C LEU A 55 -1.30 15.71 -2.62
N LYS A 56 -0.33 16.59 -2.36
CA LYS A 56 -0.32 17.95 -2.92
C LYS A 56 -0.17 17.96 -4.46
N GLU A 57 0.61 17.05 -5.00
CA GLU A 57 0.86 16.95 -6.44
C GLU A 57 -0.26 16.24 -7.22
N HIS A 58 -1.15 15.51 -6.52
CA HIS A 58 -2.17 14.64 -7.12
C HIS A 58 -3.55 14.82 -6.46
N GLU A 59 -4.01 16.05 -6.32
CA GLU A 59 -5.29 16.37 -5.66
C GLU A 59 -6.51 15.72 -6.33
N ASP A 60 -6.40 15.37 -7.61
CA ASP A 60 -7.44 14.68 -8.39
C ASP A 60 -7.54 13.16 -8.11
N LYS A 61 -6.55 12.60 -7.43
CA LYS A 61 -6.45 11.14 -7.17
C LYS A 61 -7.14 10.68 -5.89
N PHE A 62 -7.52 11.59 -4.99
CA PHE A 62 -8.10 11.19 -3.72
C PHE A 62 -9.24 12.08 -3.25
N ASN A 63 -10.05 11.53 -2.35
CA ASN A 63 -11.11 12.25 -1.66
C ASN A 63 -10.78 12.36 -0.16
N ILE A 64 -10.95 13.54 0.40
CA ILE A 64 -10.85 13.75 1.86
C ILE A 64 -12.25 13.64 2.45
N ILE A 65 -12.42 12.73 3.39
CA ILE A 65 -13.67 12.54 4.13
C ILE A 65 -13.52 13.23 5.50
N LEU A 66 -14.34 14.24 5.71
CA LEU A 66 -14.31 14.99 6.96
C LEU A 66 -14.87 14.16 8.09
N CYS A 67 -14.11 14.07 9.18
CA CYS A 67 -14.54 13.49 10.44
C CYS A 67 -15.14 14.57 11.34
N GLY A 68 -16.22 14.27 12.05
CA GLY A 68 -16.87 15.22 12.94
C GLY A 68 -17.70 14.53 14.00
N SER A 69 -18.55 15.30 14.70
CA SER A 69 -19.38 14.82 15.80
C SER A 69 -20.29 13.65 15.46
N LYS A 70 -20.62 13.45 14.18
CA LYS A 70 -21.41 12.31 13.72
C LYS A 70 -20.65 11.00 13.92
N GLU A 71 -19.39 10.96 13.53
CA GLU A 71 -18.49 9.81 13.68
C GLU A 71 -18.19 9.55 15.14
N GLU A 72 -17.92 10.58 15.93
CA GLU A 72 -17.74 10.51 17.38
C GLU A 72 -18.94 9.88 18.08
N ASN A 73 -20.14 10.40 17.82
CA ASN A 73 -21.38 9.87 18.39
C ASN A 73 -21.63 8.43 17.94
N TYR A 74 -21.32 8.07 16.70
CA TYR A 74 -21.46 6.73 16.18
C TYR A 74 -20.55 5.75 16.95
N ILE A 75 -19.29 6.13 17.22
CA ILE A 75 -18.34 5.30 17.99
C ILE A 75 -18.85 5.12 19.42
N LEU A 76 -19.16 6.21 20.11
CA LEU A 76 -19.51 6.19 21.54
C LEU A 76 -20.87 5.52 21.79
N ASN A 77 -21.90 5.87 21.06
CA ASN A 77 -23.27 5.46 21.36
C ASN A 77 -23.65 4.15 20.67
N ASN A 78 -23.22 3.93 19.42
CA ASN A 78 -23.62 2.75 18.66
C ASN A 78 -22.59 1.62 18.77
N LYS A 79 -21.31 1.92 18.76
CA LYS A 79 -20.26 0.88 18.83
C LYS A 79 -19.73 0.66 20.25
N LYS A 80 -19.92 1.62 21.16
CA LYS A 80 -19.44 1.59 22.55
C LYS A 80 -17.94 1.36 22.65
N LEU A 81 -17.20 1.94 21.72
CA LEU A 81 -15.74 1.92 21.66
C LEU A 81 -15.18 3.24 22.21
N GLN A 82 -13.89 3.21 22.56
CA GLN A 82 -13.16 4.42 22.94
C GLN A 82 -13.01 5.36 21.75
N LEU A 83 -13.06 6.66 22.03
CA LEU A 83 -12.80 7.69 21.05
C LEU A 83 -11.29 7.85 20.85
N ASN A 84 -10.75 7.24 19.80
CA ASN A 84 -9.37 7.36 19.36
C ASN A 84 -9.34 7.56 17.84
N ASN A 85 -8.16 7.88 17.30
CA ASN A 85 -8.01 8.19 15.89
C ASN A 85 -8.34 7.00 14.98
N ASP A 86 -7.92 5.78 15.34
CA ASP A 86 -8.18 4.58 14.54
C ASP A 86 -9.69 4.36 14.40
N ASN A 87 -10.44 4.41 15.51
CA ASN A 87 -11.88 4.26 15.48
C ASN A 87 -12.58 5.38 14.70
N LEU A 88 -12.05 6.61 14.76
CA LEU A 88 -12.56 7.73 13.96
C LEU A 88 -12.32 7.52 12.47
N ILE A 89 -11.15 7.05 12.07
CA ILE A 89 -10.81 6.73 10.68
C ILE A 89 -11.74 5.62 10.15
N ILE A 90 -11.94 4.54 10.93
CA ILE A 90 -12.84 3.45 10.59
C ILE A 90 -14.29 3.96 10.45
N ALA A 91 -14.75 4.80 11.39
CA ALA A 91 -16.11 5.37 11.34
C ALA A 91 -16.31 6.27 10.12
N CYS A 92 -15.29 7.05 9.73
CA CYS A 92 -15.30 7.83 8.49
C CYS A 92 -15.43 6.92 7.26
N ALA A 93 -14.69 5.82 7.19
CA ALA A 93 -14.78 4.84 6.11
C ALA A 93 -16.18 4.21 6.05
N CYS A 94 -16.73 3.83 7.20
CA CYS A 94 -18.05 3.24 7.32
C CYS A 94 -19.16 4.21 6.84
N ASN A 95 -19.10 5.48 7.23
CA ASN A 95 -20.06 6.49 6.78
C ASN A 95 -19.90 6.81 5.29
N TYR A 96 -18.67 6.75 4.77
CA TYR A 96 -18.41 6.96 3.34
C TYR A 96 -18.89 5.77 2.50
N GLN A 97 -18.79 4.54 3.02
CA GLN A 97 -19.32 3.33 2.36
C GLN A 97 -20.81 3.47 1.99
N ASN A 98 -21.61 4.14 2.82
CA ASN A 98 -23.02 4.35 2.55
C ASN A 98 -23.31 5.27 1.34
N LYS A 99 -22.28 5.94 0.81
CA LYS A 99 -22.40 6.89 -0.32
C LYS A 99 -21.85 6.33 -1.63
N ILE A 100 -21.19 5.17 -1.59
CA ILE A 100 -20.54 4.56 -2.76
C ILE A 100 -20.85 3.07 -2.82
N ASN A 101 -20.87 2.51 -4.03
CA ASN A 101 -21.28 1.11 -4.23
C ASN A 101 -20.33 0.08 -3.60
N GLU A 102 -19.04 0.35 -3.59
CA GLU A 102 -18.05 -0.58 -3.06
C GLU A 102 -16.85 0.15 -2.47
N LEU A 103 -16.55 -0.14 -1.21
CA LEU A 103 -15.42 0.40 -0.46
C LEU A 103 -14.67 -0.74 0.20
N TYR A 104 -13.34 -0.67 0.13
CA TYR A 104 -12.41 -1.50 0.87
C TYR A 104 -11.59 -0.64 1.81
N PHE A 105 -11.50 -1.01 3.07
CA PHE A 105 -10.64 -0.38 4.05
C PHE A 105 -9.26 -1.04 4.03
N CYS A 106 -8.21 -0.26 3.94
CA CYS A 106 -6.83 -0.73 3.90
C CYS A 106 -6.05 -0.18 5.10
N THR A 107 -5.53 -1.09 5.91
CA THR A 107 -4.65 -0.80 7.05
C THR A 107 -3.59 -1.88 7.16
N THR A 108 -2.42 -1.56 7.72
CA THR A 108 -1.36 -2.52 8.07
C THR A 108 -1.39 -2.87 9.57
N ASP A 109 -2.25 -2.22 10.36
CA ASP A 109 -2.49 -2.56 11.76
C ASP A 109 -3.51 -3.68 11.89
N LEU A 110 -3.09 -4.82 12.45
CA LEU A 110 -3.92 -6.03 12.60
C LEU A 110 -5.13 -5.79 13.50
N LEU A 111 -4.98 -5.01 14.58
CA LEU A 111 -6.09 -4.73 15.49
C LEU A 111 -7.10 -3.78 14.84
N CYS A 112 -6.62 -2.76 14.17
CA CYS A 112 -7.45 -1.83 13.39
C CYS A 112 -8.24 -2.59 12.31
N GLU A 113 -7.59 -3.50 11.57
CA GLU A 113 -8.26 -4.36 10.59
C GLU A 113 -9.33 -5.24 11.23
N PHE A 114 -9.01 -5.90 12.34
CA PHE A 114 -9.96 -6.75 13.06
C PHE A 114 -11.19 -5.97 13.51
N ILE A 115 -11.02 -4.77 14.09
CA ILE A 115 -12.12 -3.90 14.50
C ILE A 115 -12.94 -3.46 13.29
N ALA A 116 -12.30 -3.04 12.20
CA ALA A 116 -12.99 -2.64 10.97
C ALA A 116 -13.89 -3.76 10.44
N LYS A 117 -13.40 -4.99 10.39
CA LYS A 117 -14.15 -6.17 9.92
C LYS A 117 -15.28 -6.54 10.87
N THR A 118 -14.98 -6.71 12.17
CA THR A 118 -15.90 -7.38 13.11
C THR A 118 -16.89 -6.42 13.74
N VAL A 119 -16.48 -5.19 14.04
CA VAL A 119 -17.33 -4.20 14.72
C VAL A 119 -18.04 -3.29 13.73
N PHE A 120 -17.33 -2.84 12.68
CA PHE A 120 -17.90 -1.91 11.70
C PHE A 120 -18.42 -2.60 10.44
N ASN A 121 -18.17 -3.91 10.27
CA ASN A 121 -18.60 -4.71 9.12
C ASN A 121 -18.09 -4.14 7.78
N LEU A 122 -16.87 -3.62 7.77
CA LEU A 122 -16.20 -3.14 6.56
C LEU A 122 -15.50 -4.29 5.84
N LYS A 123 -15.51 -4.26 4.51
CA LYS A 123 -14.60 -5.08 3.72
C LYS A 123 -13.19 -4.53 3.85
N THR A 124 -12.20 -5.37 4.10
CA THR A 124 -10.79 -4.96 4.13
C THR A 124 -10.01 -5.55 2.98
N ILE A 125 -8.89 -4.93 2.66
CA ILE A 125 -7.99 -5.36 1.60
C ILE A 125 -6.54 -5.23 2.08
N ASP A 126 -5.72 -6.22 1.77
CA ASP A 126 -4.29 -6.18 2.05
C ASP A 126 -3.60 -5.22 1.08
N ILE A 127 -2.66 -4.41 1.59
CA ILE A 127 -1.90 -3.43 0.80
C ILE A 127 -1.12 -4.09 -0.34
N ASN A 128 -0.60 -5.30 -0.14
CA ASN A 128 0.16 -6.03 -1.15
C ASN A 128 -0.72 -6.46 -2.33
N SER A 129 -2.01 -6.72 -2.09
CA SER A 129 -2.96 -7.08 -3.15
C SER A 129 -3.35 -5.91 -4.06
N LEU A 130 -2.95 -4.67 -3.70
CA LEU A 130 -3.21 -3.47 -4.50
C LEU A 130 -2.28 -3.32 -5.70
N TYR A 131 -1.20 -4.05 -5.72
CA TYR A 131 -0.22 -4.01 -6.79
C TYR A 131 -0.48 -5.17 -7.75
N THR A 132 -1.17 -4.87 -8.84
CA THR A 132 -1.33 -5.80 -9.97
C THR A 132 -0.05 -5.76 -10.79
N ASP A 133 0.85 -6.57 -10.47
CA ASP A 133 1.94 -7.15 -11.24
C ASP A 133 3.03 -7.49 -10.25
N ASN A 134 2.87 -8.66 -9.72
CA ASN A 134 3.93 -9.34 -9.07
C ASN A 134 4.92 -9.85 -10.13
N GLU A 135 5.72 -8.97 -10.68
CA GLU A 135 7.12 -9.32 -10.76
C GLU A 135 7.66 -9.18 -9.33
N GLU A 136 7.24 -10.10 -8.45
CA GLU A 136 8.01 -10.36 -7.25
C GLU A 136 9.45 -10.49 -7.73
N TYR A 137 10.36 -9.68 -7.15
CA TYR A 137 11.77 -9.85 -7.39
C TYR A 137 12.13 -11.26 -6.93
N VAL A 138 11.98 -12.20 -7.85
CA VAL A 138 12.55 -13.52 -7.71
C VAL A 138 14.02 -13.32 -8.02
N GLY A 139 14.90 -13.56 -7.05
CA GLY A 139 16.35 -13.35 -7.19
C GLY A 139 16.98 -14.09 -8.37
N TYR A 140 16.18 -14.72 -9.24
CA TYR A 140 16.66 -15.42 -10.43
C TYR A 140 15.64 -15.36 -11.59
N LYS A 141 16.13 -15.53 -12.82
CA LYS A 141 15.33 -15.76 -14.04
C LYS A 141 15.70 -17.12 -14.61
N ASN A 142 14.70 -17.93 -14.96
CA ASN A 142 14.91 -19.15 -15.73
C ASN A 142 14.85 -18.80 -17.23
N VAL A 143 15.88 -19.20 -17.97
CA VAL A 143 15.98 -18.98 -19.41
C VAL A 143 16.34 -20.30 -20.09
N ALA A 144 15.55 -20.70 -21.07
CA ALA A 144 15.86 -21.87 -21.89
C ALA A 144 16.68 -21.43 -23.12
N LEU A 145 17.87 -21.98 -23.29
CA LEU A 145 18.78 -21.63 -24.38
C LEU A 145 19.21 -22.88 -25.14
N THR A 146 19.46 -22.73 -26.44
CA THR A 146 20.16 -23.73 -27.23
C THR A 146 21.66 -23.70 -26.93
N GLU A 147 22.38 -24.80 -27.21
CA GLU A 147 23.86 -24.87 -27.05
C GLU A 147 24.58 -23.69 -27.77
N LYS A 148 24.11 -23.32 -28.97
CA LYS A 148 24.67 -22.21 -29.73
C LYS A 148 24.46 -20.86 -29.03
N GLN A 149 23.28 -20.65 -28.42
CA GLN A 149 23.00 -19.43 -27.68
C GLN A 149 23.80 -19.36 -26.37
N ILE A 150 24.01 -20.51 -25.70
CA ILE A 150 24.88 -20.62 -24.53
C ILE A 150 26.32 -20.23 -24.90
N ALA A 151 26.85 -20.78 -26.00
CA ALA A 151 28.19 -20.41 -26.47
C ALA A 151 28.32 -18.89 -26.73
N THR A 152 27.34 -18.29 -27.41
CA THR A 152 27.33 -16.84 -27.67
C THR A 152 27.21 -16.01 -26.39
N PHE A 153 26.46 -16.49 -25.40
CA PHE A 153 26.38 -15.84 -24.09
C PHE A 153 27.73 -15.78 -23.38
N TYR A 154 28.47 -16.87 -23.37
CA TYR A 154 29.79 -16.91 -22.73
C TYR A 154 30.86 -16.06 -23.46
N GLU A 155 30.68 -15.74 -24.74
CA GLU A 155 31.55 -14.85 -25.48
C GLU A 155 31.43 -13.37 -25.08
N ASN A 156 30.27 -12.97 -24.45
CA ASN A 156 29.95 -11.59 -24.12
C ASN A 156 29.31 -11.45 -22.74
N LEU A 157 29.97 -11.93 -21.67
CA LEU A 157 29.49 -11.91 -20.28
C LEU A 157 29.28 -10.51 -19.71
N GLU A 158 29.91 -9.49 -20.28
CA GLU A 158 29.80 -8.10 -19.78
C GLU A 158 28.44 -7.46 -20.18
N PHE A 159 27.68 -8.07 -21.08
CA PHE A 159 26.40 -7.53 -21.55
C PHE A 159 25.22 -8.18 -20.80
N ASN A 160 24.29 -7.36 -20.33
CA ASN A 160 23.08 -7.86 -19.68
C ASN A 160 22.06 -8.35 -20.71
N HIS A 161 22.31 -9.52 -21.33
CA HIS A 161 21.52 -10.12 -22.41
C HIS A 161 20.06 -10.40 -22.00
N PHE A 162 19.78 -10.55 -20.70
CA PHE A 162 18.48 -10.98 -20.18
C PHE A 162 17.72 -9.87 -19.45
N ASN A 163 18.23 -8.61 -19.48
CA ASN A 163 17.65 -7.50 -18.74
C ASN A 163 17.44 -7.84 -17.27
N CYS A 164 18.47 -8.45 -16.64
CA CYS A 164 18.45 -8.78 -15.23
C CYS A 164 18.50 -7.52 -14.37
N LEU A 165 17.77 -7.55 -13.27
CA LEU A 165 17.85 -6.54 -12.23
C LEU A 165 19.17 -6.71 -11.42
N PRO A 166 19.66 -5.68 -10.72
CA PRO A 166 20.79 -5.82 -9.83
C PRO A 166 20.60 -6.98 -8.85
N ASN A 167 21.65 -7.80 -8.66
CA ASN A 167 21.63 -9.00 -7.81
C ASN A 167 20.66 -10.12 -8.25
N GLN A 168 20.19 -10.11 -9.48
CA GLN A 168 19.40 -11.20 -10.05
C GLN A 168 20.28 -12.20 -10.79
N TYR A 169 20.11 -13.48 -10.53
CA TYR A 169 20.81 -14.58 -11.20
C TYR A 169 20.03 -15.08 -12.42
N VAL A 170 20.73 -15.60 -13.42
CA VAL A 170 20.15 -16.32 -14.54
C VAL A 170 20.39 -17.81 -14.35
N VAL A 171 19.34 -18.59 -14.32
CA VAL A 171 19.38 -20.06 -14.39
C VAL A 171 19.16 -20.45 -15.83
N ILE A 172 20.19 -20.96 -16.49
CA ILE A 172 20.12 -21.38 -17.89
C ILE A 172 19.79 -22.87 -17.93
N ASN A 173 18.68 -23.18 -18.55
CA ASN A 173 18.26 -24.55 -18.80
C ASN A 173 18.46 -24.89 -20.27
N ASP A 174 18.77 -26.14 -20.59
CA ASP A 174 18.66 -26.62 -21.97
C ASP A 174 17.18 -26.72 -22.41
N LEU A 175 16.94 -26.95 -23.70
CA LEU A 175 15.58 -27.10 -24.23
C LEU A 175 14.84 -28.34 -23.71
N GLN A 176 15.52 -29.24 -22.99
CA GLN A 176 14.97 -30.44 -22.37
C GLN A 176 14.69 -30.22 -20.87
N GLY A 177 15.05 -29.05 -20.33
CA GLY A 177 14.81 -28.67 -18.93
C GLY A 177 15.93 -29.09 -17.96
N ASN A 178 17.11 -29.53 -18.45
CA ASN A 178 18.28 -29.77 -17.61
C ASN A 178 19.00 -28.44 -17.32
N VAL A 179 19.47 -28.28 -16.06
CA VAL A 179 20.22 -27.09 -15.59
C VAL A 179 21.70 -27.28 -15.86
#